data_d03e7de23f3903fb738036a2cf04aeed
#
_entry.id   d03e7de23f3903fb738036a2cf04aeed
#
_cell.length_a   1.000
_cell.length_b   1.000
_cell.length_c   1.000
_cell.angle_alpha   90.00
_cell.angle_beta   90.00
_cell.angle_gamma   90.00
#
_symmetry.space_group_name_H-M   'P 1'
#
loop_
_entity.id
_entity.type
_entity.pdbx_description
1 polymer ?
#
loop_
_entity_poly.entity_id
_entity_poly.type
_entity_poly.pdbx_seq_one_letter_code
_entity_poly.pdbx_strand_id
1 'polypeptide(L)'
;VDYRMIVAYGAADTDYKTLLLPLVNANVDAIYCPNYTQQLVAIETAATELGYKGKIITGLDGAPAFNTTYGGDCSNIYYINNINTEDESIAAKIEEIQNDVSAPNKYFLGYDIVMAAADCIAKVGTDYTALHDALENLSYEGVTGKITIDPTTHMPTGMSMYMYTYDNQTPVMLEQFAG
;
A
#
# COMPACT_ATOMS: atom_id res chain seq x y z
N VAL A 1 -4.19 -12.01 -18.29
CA VAL A 1 -3.24 -12.57 -17.32
C VAL A 1 -3.44 -14.08 -17.29
N ASP A 2 -2.37 -14.83 -17.59
CA ASP A 2 -2.39 -16.29 -17.48
C ASP A 2 -1.96 -16.67 -16.04
N TYR A 3 -2.90 -17.16 -15.27
CA TYR A 3 -2.71 -17.46 -13.86
C TYR A 3 -2.14 -18.88 -13.71
N ARG A 4 -0.96 -19.02 -13.10
CA ARG A 4 -0.26 -20.31 -13.13
C ARG A 4 -0.21 -21.05 -11.80
N MET A 5 -0.03 -20.38 -10.67
CA MET A 5 0.25 -21.09 -9.42
C MET A 5 -0.08 -20.23 -8.19
N ILE A 6 -0.58 -20.87 -7.12
CA ILE A 6 -0.63 -20.31 -5.77
C ILE A 6 0.37 -21.05 -4.91
N VAL A 7 1.16 -20.31 -4.13
CA VAL A 7 1.97 -20.84 -3.05
C VAL A 7 1.43 -20.32 -1.74
N ALA A 8 0.95 -21.21 -0.90
CA ALA A 8 0.48 -20.89 0.44
C ALA A 8 1.58 -21.15 1.47
N TYR A 9 1.67 -20.29 2.48
CA TYR A 9 2.58 -20.45 3.61
C TYR A 9 1.96 -19.91 4.90
N GLY A 10 2.45 -20.39 6.03
CA GLY A 10 2.01 -19.98 7.36
C GLY A 10 2.81 -18.77 7.88
N ALA A 11 2.27 -18.08 8.87
CA ALA A 11 2.95 -16.91 9.49
C ALA A 11 4.30 -17.25 10.15
N ALA A 12 4.53 -18.54 10.45
CA ALA A 12 5.79 -19.02 11.05
C ALA A 12 6.81 -19.53 10.02
N ASP A 13 6.45 -19.57 8.73
CA ASP A 13 7.36 -20.05 7.70
C ASP A 13 8.43 -18.98 7.42
N THR A 14 9.67 -19.43 7.38
CA THR A 14 10.84 -18.59 7.14
C THR A 14 11.69 -19.08 5.96
N ASP A 15 11.40 -20.27 5.43
CA ASP A 15 12.11 -20.82 4.27
C ASP A 15 11.45 -20.37 2.96
N TYR A 16 11.60 -19.10 2.66
CA TYR A 16 11.03 -18.52 1.44
C TYR A 16 11.70 -19.04 0.15
N LYS A 17 12.93 -19.56 0.22
CA LYS A 17 13.57 -20.16 -0.96
C LYS A 17 12.83 -21.40 -1.43
N THR A 18 12.50 -22.32 -0.51
CA THR A 18 11.73 -23.51 -0.84
C THR A 18 10.35 -23.15 -1.37
N LEU A 19 9.70 -22.11 -0.81
CA LEU A 19 8.40 -21.64 -1.25
C LEU A 19 8.43 -21.00 -2.66
N LEU A 20 9.48 -20.23 -2.97
CA LEU A 20 9.61 -19.53 -4.26
C LEU A 20 10.16 -20.43 -5.38
N LEU A 21 10.88 -21.47 -5.06
CA LEU A 21 11.55 -22.34 -6.05
C LEU A 21 10.60 -22.87 -7.15
N PRO A 22 9.36 -23.31 -6.87
CA PRO A 22 8.44 -23.72 -7.91
C PRO A 22 8.06 -22.60 -8.88
N LEU A 23 7.90 -21.35 -8.38
CA LEU A 23 7.58 -20.18 -9.19
C LEU A 23 8.76 -19.79 -10.08
N VAL A 24 9.97 -19.78 -9.52
CA VAL A 24 11.20 -19.49 -10.26
C VAL A 24 11.43 -20.53 -11.36
N ASN A 25 11.27 -21.84 -11.06
CA ASN A 25 11.41 -22.91 -12.02
C ASN A 25 10.33 -22.87 -13.12
N ALA A 26 9.14 -22.38 -12.81
CA ALA A 26 8.07 -22.17 -13.78
C ALA A 26 8.30 -20.93 -14.67
N ASN A 27 9.35 -20.15 -14.37
CA ASN A 27 9.72 -18.93 -15.08
C ASN A 27 8.52 -17.96 -15.20
N VAL A 28 7.83 -17.70 -14.08
CA VAL A 28 6.72 -16.76 -14.05
C VAL A 28 7.21 -15.33 -14.24
N ASP A 29 6.45 -14.52 -14.99
CA ASP A 29 6.81 -13.12 -15.28
C ASP A 29 6.66 -12.21 -14.05
N ALA A 30 5.70 -12.53 -13.18
CA ALA A 30 5.43 -11.76 -11.97
C ALA A 30 4.94 -12.63 -10.82
N ILE A 31 5.25 -12.21 -9.60
CA ILE A 31 4.75 -12.78 -8.34
C ILE A 31 3.92 -11.70 -7.64
N TYR A 32 2.62 -11.95 -7.42
CA TYR A 32 1.80 -11.11 -6.55
C TYR A 32 2.02 -11.53 -5.09
N CYS A 33 2.51 -10.62 -4.28
CA CYS A 33 3.00 -10.88 -2.93
C CYS A 33 2.53 -9.81 -1.93
N PRO A 34 1.25 -9.82 -1.49
CA PRO A 34 0.70 -8.83 -0.58
C PRO A 34 1.10 -9.13 0.87
N ASN A 35 2.34 -8.87 1.22
CA ASN A 35 2.94 -9.14 2.52
C ASN A 35 3.33 -7.87 3.27
N TYR A 36 3.57 -8.02 4.58
CA TYR A 36 4.16 -6.96 5.39
C TYR A 36 5.63 -6.74 5.02
N THR A 37 6.13 -5.55 5.28
CA THR A 37 7.48 -5.11 4.90
C THR A 37 8.58 -6.11 5.25
N GLN A 38 8.58 -6.69 6.47
CA GLN A 38 9.63 -7.63 6.89
C GLN A 38 9.61 -8.94 6.10
N GLN A 39 8.43 -9.50 5.86
CA GLN A 39 8.28 -10.71 5.05
C GLN A 39 8.63 -10.41 3.59
N LEU A 40 8.23 -9.26 3.07
CA LEU A 40 8.55 -8.84 1.71
C LEU A 40 10.06 -8.73 1.51
N VAL A 41 10.80 -8.18 2.47
CA VAL A 41 12.29 -8.13 2.45
C VAL A 41 12.89 -9.53 2.39
N ALA A 42 12.38 -10.46 3.21
CA ALA A 42 12.87 -11.83 3.21
C ALA A 42 12.54 -12.58 1.90
N ILE A 43 11.37 -12.34 1.34
CA ILE A 43 10.92 -12.89 0.04
C ILE A 43 11.80 -12.34 -1.09
N GLU A 44 12.03 -11.03 -1.15
CA GLU A 44 12.89 -10.41 -2.16
C GLU A 44 14.33 -10.91 -2.07
N THR A 45 14.86 -11.04 -0.84
CA THR A 45 16.19 -11.61 -0.62
C THR A 45 16.26 -13.03 -1.19
N ALA A 46 15.28 -13.87 -0.87
CA ALA A 46 15.22 -15.24 -1.37
C ALA A 46 15.05 -15.31 -2.90
N ALA A 47 14.22 -14.44 -3.47
CA ALA A 47 14.00 -14.34 -4.92
C ALA A 47 15.31 -13.96 -5.65
N THR A 48 16.03 -12.95 -5.13
CA THR A 48 17.33 -12.51 -5.65
C THR A 48 18.36 -13.64 -5.60
N GLU A 49 18.46 -14.36 -4.47
CA GLU A 49 19.37 -15.50 -4.30
C GLU A 49 19.04 -16.69 -5.22
N LEU A 50 17.78 -16.88 -5.57
CA LEU A 50 17.34 -17.88 -6.56
C LEU A 50 17.53 -17.40 -8.00
N GLY A 51 17.97 -16.17 -8.21
CA GLY A 51 18.17 -15.58 -9.54
C GLY A 51 16.87 -15.20 -10.27
N TYR A 52 15.76 -15.02 -9.53
CA TYR A 52 14.51 -14.55 -10.11
C TYR A 52 14.69 -13.17 -10.75
N LYS A 53 14.14 -12.99 -11.97
CA LYS A 53 14.24 -11.76 -12.76
C LYS A 53 12.89 -11.14 -13.09
N GLY A 54 11.81 -11.77 -12.65
CA GLY A 54 10.46 -11.25 -12.83
C GLY A 54 10.11 -10.14 -11.83
N LYS A 55 8.91 -9.66 -11.93
CA LYS A 55 8.38 -8.58 -11.08
C LYS A 55 7.80 -9.14 -9.79
N ILE A 56 7.97 -8.41 -8.68
CA ILE A 56 7.20 -8.65 -7.45
C ILE A 56 6.22 -7.50 -7.28
N ILE A 57 4.93 -7.84 -7.27
CA ILE A 57 3.83 -6.88 -7.14
C ILE A 57 3.26 -6.99 -5.74
N THR A 58 3.20 -5.89 -5.02
CA THR A 58 2.76 -5.84 -3.62
C THR A 58 1.80 -4.69 -3.36
N GLY A 59 1.32 -4.56 -2.13
CA GLY A 59 0.49 -3.47 -1.65
C GLY A 59 1.31 -2.32 -1.05
N LEU A 60 0.71 -1.63 -0.07
CA LEU A 60 1.29 -0.47 0.62
C LEU A 60 2.63 -0.76 1.34
N ASP A 61 2.91 -2.01 1.66
CA ASP A 61 4.13 -2.41 2.38
C ASP A 61 5.39 -2.44 1.49
N GLY A 62 5.24 -2.26 0.18
CA GLY A 62 6.33 -2.00 -0.75
C GLY A 62 6.81 -0.54 -0.79
N ALA A 63 6.17 0.36 -0.06
CA ALA A 63 6.52 1.79 0.05
C ALA A 63 7.90 2.01 0.73
N PRO A 64 8.42 3.24 0.81
CA PRO A 64 9.82 3.54 1.19
C PRO A 64 10.42 2.87 2.44
N ALA A 65 9.60 2.41 3.40
CA ALA A 65 10.10 1.60 4.51
C ALA A 65 10.71 0.26 4.05
N PHE A 66 10.25 -0.29 2.92
CA PHE A 66 10.78 -1.50 2.32
C PHE A 66 12.18 -1.28 1.75
N ASN A 67 12.39 -0.29 0.88
CA ASN A 67 13.68 -0.08 0.22
C ASN A 67 14.79 0.21 1.23
N THR A 68 14.50 1.01 2.26
CA THR A 68 15.44 1.32 3.35
C THR A 68 15.84 0.08 4.14
N THR A 69 14.86 -0.83 4.39
CA THR A 69 15.12 -2.07 5.15
C THR A 69 15.84 -3.10 4.31
N TYR A 70 15.48 -3.24 3.03
CA TYR A 70 16.10 -4.19 2.11
C TYR A 70 17.52 -3.78 1.74
N GLY A 71 17.74 -2.51 1.40
CA GLY A 71 19.05 -1.94 1.09
C GLY A 71 19.67 -2.39 -0.22
N GLY A 72 19.01 -3.26 -1.00
CA GLY A 72 19.41 -3.73 -2.31
C GLY A 72 18.73 -2.98 -3.45
N ASP A 73 18.94 -3.47 -4.69
CA ASP A 73 18.21 -2.99 -5.86
C ASP A 73 16.74 -3.42 -5.78
N CYS A 74 15.82 -2.44 -5.82
CA CYS A 74 14.38 -2.64 -5.72
C CYS A 74 13.67 -2.50 -7.07
N SER A 75 14.37 -2.45 -8.20
CA SER A 75 13.80 -2.13 -9.53
C SER A 75 12.76 -3.15 -10.03
N ASN A 76 12.72 -4.34 -9.43
CA ASN A 76 11.72 -5.37 -9.74
C ASN A 76 10.47 -5.29 -8.85
N ILE A 77 10.44 -4.39 -7.83
CA ILE A 77 9.32 -4.20 -6.92
C ILE A 77 8.34 -3.20 -7.51
N TYR A 78 7.07 -3.59 -7.52
CA TYR A 78 5.93 -2.76 -7.92
C TYR A 78 4.93 -2.71 -6.76
N TYR A 79 4.53 -1.52 -6.34
CA TYR A 79 3.63 -1.37 -5.20
C TYR A 79 2.57 -0.30 -5.43
N ILE A 80 1.45 -0.44 -4.71
CA ILE A 80 0.38 0.55 -4.69
C ILE A 80 0.58 1.46 -3.49
N ASN A 81 0.41 2.77 -3.69
CA ASN A 81 0.37 3.76 -2.63
C ASN A 81 -0.94 4.56 -2.69
N ASN A 82 -1.41 5.02 -1.55
CA ASN A 82 -2.62 5.84 -1.41
C ASN A 82 -2.30 7.35 -1.35
N ILE A 83 -1.05 7.72 -1.45
CA ILE A 83 -0.58 9.12 -1.53
C ILE A 83 0.35 9.29 -2.72
N ASN A 84 0.29 10.48 -3.34
CA ASN A 84 1.25 10.87 -4.36
C ASN A 84 2.45 11.55 -3.69
N THR A 85 3.56 10.83 -3.55
CA THR A 85 4.79 11.35 -2.93
C THR A 85 5.55 12.34 -3.82
N GLU A 86 5.16 12.47 -5.09
CA GLU A 86 5.70 13.47 -6.02
C GLU A 86 4.92 14.81 -5.97
N ASP A 87 3.76 14.83 -5.30
CA ASP A 87 3.03 16.08 -5.04
C ASP A 87 3.73 16.90 -3.96
N GLU A 88 4.08 18.15 -4.27
CA GLU A 88 4.82 19.02 -3.36
C GLU A 88 4.11 19.25 -2.02
N SER A 89 2.77 19.30 -2.03
CA SER A 89 1.99 19.49 -0.80
C SER A 89 2.01 18.25 0.10
N ILE A 90 2.01 17.07 -0.50
CA ILE A 90 2.14 15.79 0.21
C ILE A 90 3.57 15.60 0.70
N ALA A 91 4.57 15.90 -0.15
CA ALA A 91 5.97 15.84 0.23
C ALA A 91 6.28 16.74 1.45
N ALA A 92 5.76 17.97 1.48
CA ALA A 92 5.91 18.87 2.62
C ALA A 92 5.28 18.32 3.90
N LYS A 93 4.08 17.69 3.81
CA LYS A 93 3.44 17.03 4.97
C LYS A 93 4.22 15.80 5.44
N ILE A 94 4.81 15.03 4.52
CA ILE A 94 5.68 13.90 4.86
C ILE A 94 6.92 14.41 5.61
N GLU A 95 7.54 15.49 5.15
CA GLU A 95 8.69 16.09 5.81
C GLU A 95 8.37 16.58 7.23
N GLU A 96 7.19 17.17 7.42
CA GLU A 96 6.72 17.62 8.74
C GLU A 96 6.63 16.47 9.77
N ILE A 97 6.19 15.26 9.34
CA ILE A 97 5.97 14.12 10.23
C ILE A 97 7.08 13.07 10.22
N GLN A 98 8.10 13.20 9.34
CA GLN A 98 9.09 12.13 9.08
C GLN A 98 9.88 11.67 10.32
N ASN A 99 10.09 12.53 11.30
CA ASN A 99 10.79 12.20 12.53
C ASN A 99 9.94 11.37 13.50
N ASP A 100 8.62 11.37 13.33
CA ASP A 100 7.66 10.74 14.24
C ASP A 100 7.00 9.51 13.62
N VAL A 101 7.06 9.35 12.28
CA VAL A 101 6.28 8.34 11.56
C VAL A 101 7.11 7.62 10.50
N SER A 102 7.25 6.32 10.65
CA SER A 102 7.98 5.46 9.69
C SER A 102 7.17 5.07 8.44
N ALA A 103 5.85 5.28 8.44
CA ALA A 103 4.95 4.92 7.35
C ALA A 103 3.93 6.04 7.08
N PRO A 104 4.33 7.13 6.40
CA PRO A 104 3.47 8.30 6.16
C PRO A 104 2.14 7.97 5.48
N ASN A 105 2.13 7.04 4.54
CA ASN A 105 0.93 6.58 3.84
C ASN A 105 -0.12 6.01 4.81
N LYS A 106 0.29 5.22 5.79
CA LYS A 106 -0.59 4.65 6.82
C LYS A 106 -1.02 5.70 7.83
N TYR A 107 -0.12 6.61 8.18
CA TYR A 107 -0.42 7.74 9.06
C TYR A 107 -1.54 8.62 8.47
N PHE A 108 -1.45 9.02 7.21
CA PHE A 108 -2.46 9.86 6.59
C PHE A 108 -3.80 9.16 6.41
N LEU A 109 -3.82 7.85 6.17
CA LEU A 109 -5.09 7.08 6.22
C LEU A 109 -5.77 7.18 7.60
N GLY A 110 -5.01 6.96 8.66
CA GLY A 110 -5.52 7.08 10.03
C GLY A 110 -5.96 8.50 10.36
N TYR A 111 -5.19 9.51 9.96
CA TYR A 111 -5.53 10.92 10.11
C TYR A 111 -6.85 11.26 9.43
N ASP A 112 -7.01 10.90 8.16
CA ASP A 112 -8.21 11.18 7.39
C ASP A 112 -9.45 10.50 7.99
N ILE A 113 -9.34 9.27 8.47
CA ILE A 113 -10.44 8.56 9.14
C ILE A 113 -10.91 9.33 10.39
N VAL A 114 -9.98 9.77 11.23
CA VAL A 114 -10.31 10.52 12.46
C VAL A 114 -10.93 11.87 12.12
N MET A 115 -10.38 12.59 11.15
CA MET A 115 -10.87 13.90 10.76
C MET A 115 -12.23 13.83 10.06
N ALA A 116 -12.48 12.81 9.22
CA ALA A 116 -13.77 12.57 8.60
C ALA A 116 -14.85 12.25 9.66
N ALA A 117 -14.53 11.42 10.66
CA ALA A 117 -15.44 11.13 11.77
C ALA A 117 -15.72 12.39 12.61
N ALA A 118 -14.70 13.20 12.89
CA ALA A 118 -14.85 14.46 13.63
C ALA A 118 -15.74 15.46 12.86
N ASP A 119 -15.60 15.55 11.54
CA ASP A 119 -16.44 16.39 10.69
C ASP A 119 -17.92 15.95 10.73
N CYS A 120 -18.18 14.62 10.66
CA CYS A 120 -19.54 14.09 10.84
C CYS A 120 -20.10 14.45 12.23
N ILE A 121 -19.34 14.23 13.30
CA ILE A 121 -19.78 14.57 14.68
C ILE A 121 -20.07 16.07 14.80
N ALA A 122 -19.26 16.93 14.21
CA ALA A 122 -19.48 18.38 14.23
C ALA A 122 -20.77 18.79 13.53
N LYS A 123 -21.19 18.06 12.49
CA LYS A 123 -22.40 18.33 11.71
C LYS A 123 -23.67 17.81 12.37
N VAL A 124 -23.65 16.62 12.95
CA VAL A 124 -24.87 15.92 13.40
C VAL A 124 -24.87 15.57 14.88
N GLY A 125 -23.79 15.85 15.61
CA GLY A 125 -23.64 15.47 17.02
C GLY A 125 -23.27 13.99 17.20
N THR A 126 -23.54 13.46 18.40
CA THR A 126 -23.15 12.09 18.82
C THR A 126 -24.35 11.14 18.88
N ASP A 127 -25.51 11.51 18.35
CA ASP A 127 -26.64 10.60 18.21
C ASP A 127 -26.25 9.47 17.25
N TYR A 128 -26.46 8.22 17.69
CA TYR A 128 -25.99 7.04 16.94
C TYR A 128 -26.59 6.98 15.53
N THR A 129 -27.90 7.19 15.40
CA THR A 129 -28.58 7.08 14.09
C THR A 129 -28.15 8.21 13.16
N ALA A 130 -28.11 9.44 13.64
CA ALA A 130 -27.69 10.59 12.84
C ALA A 130 -26.21 10.47 12.41
N LEU A 131 -25.33 9.97 13.29
CA LEU A 131 -23.93 9.77 12.97
C LEU A 131 -23.72 8.63 11.99
N HIS A 132 -24.46 7.52 12.12
CA HIS A 132 -24.44 6.41 11.18
C HIS A 132 -24.83 6.89 9.79
N ASP A 133 -25.97 7.60 9.66
CA ASP A 133 -26.44 8.13 8.39
C ASP A 133 -25.45 9.13 7.77
N ALA A 134 -24.78 9.95 8.60
CA ALA A 134 -23.77 10.89 8.13
C ALA A 134 -22.51 10.19 7.62
N LEU A 135 -22.10 9.08 8.24
CA LEU A 135 -20.96 8.27 7.79
C LEU A 135 -21.29 7.48 6.53
N GLU A 136 -22.49 6.91 6.40
CA GLU A 136 -22.91 6.24 5.15
C GLU A 136 -22.97 7.19 3.95
N ASN A 137 -23.24 8.45 4.18
CA ASN A 137 -23.27 9.50 3.15
C ASN A 137 -22.01 10.38 3.17
N LEU A 138 -20.90 9.85 3.67
CA LEU A 138 -19.64 10.59 3.80
C LEU A 138 -19.16 11.11 2.45
N SER A 139 -18.77 12.39 2.43
CA SER A 139 -17.95 13.00 1.39
C SER A 139 -16.98 13.94 2.08
N TYR A 140 -15.71 13.52 2.15
CA TYR A 140 -14.65 14.21 2.87
C TYR A 140 -13.42 14.37 1.97
N GLU A 141 -12.81 15.57 1.95
CA GLU A 141 -11.55 15.84 1.27
C GLU A 141 -10.41 15.70 2.27
N GLY A 142 -9.71 14.57 2.17
CA GLY A 142 -8.57 14.25 3.05
C GLY A 142 -7.22 14.49 2.40
N VAL A 143 -6.16 14.15 3.12
CA VAL A 143 -4.78 14.14 2.61
C VAL A 143 -4.61 13.03 1.56
N THR A 144 -5.32 11.92 1.74
CA THR A 144 -5.32 10.77 0.82
C THR A 144 -6.30 10.94 -0.35
N GLY A 145 -6.87 12.13 -0.51
CA GLY A 145 -7.82 12.47 -1.56
C GLY A 145 -9.27 12.46 -1.08
N LYS A 146 -10.19 12.49 -2.02
CA LYS A 146 -11.62 12.49 -1.72
C LYS A 146 -12.07 11.11 -1.25
N ILE A 147 -12.71 11.07 -0.09
CA ILE A 147 -13.26 9.85 0.50
C ILE A 147 -14.78 9.93 0.46
N THR A 148 -15.41 9.01 -0.24
CA THR A 148 -16.84 8.78 -0.22
C THR A 148 -17.11 7.33 0.19
N ILE A 149 -18.27 7.05 0.75
CA ILE A 149 -18.67 5.69 1.13
C ILE A 149 -19.79 5.23 0.20
N ASP A 150 -19.64 4.05 -0.38
CA ASP A 150 -20.72 3.38 -1.09
C ASP A 150 -21.74 2.86 -0.07
N PRO A 151 -23.00 3.33 -0.09
CA PRO A 151 -23.99 2.98 0.94
C PRO A 151 -24.45 1.52 0.87
N THR A 152 -24.13 0.79 -0.19
CA THR A 152 -24.50 -0.62 -0.36
C THR A 152 -23.42 -1.56 0.16
N THR A 153 -22.15 -1.23 -0.12
CA THR A 153 -21.01 -2.08 0.23
C THR A 153 -20.27 -1.61 1.48
N HIS A 154 -20.54 -0.37 1.94
CA HIS A 154 -19.82 0.35 3.01
C HIS A 154 -18.31 0.48 2.75
N MET A 155 -17.92 0.34 1.49
CA MET A 155 -16.50 0.49 1.08
C MET A 155 -16.21 1.94 0.72
N PRO A 156 -14.99 2.43 1.05
CA PRO A 156 -14.57 3.74 0.60
C PRO A 156 -14.40 3.75 -0.92
N THR A 157 -14.84 4.83 -1.54
CA THR A 157 -14.72 5.11 -2.97
C THR A 157 -14.17 6.52 -3.19
N GLY A 158 -13.72 6.80 -4.40
CA GLY A 158 -13.22 8.12 -4.78
C GLY A 158 -11.76 8.39 -4.39
N MET A 159 -11.12 7.47 -3.67
CA MET A 159 -9.71 7.60 -3.32
C MET A 159 -8.83 7.30 -4.54
N SER A 160 -7.84 8.15 -4.80
CA SER A 160 -6.83 7.85 -5.80
C SER A 160 -5.83 6.82 -5.27
N MET A 161 -5.39 5.94 -6.16
CA MET A 161 -4.31 4.99 -5.90
C MET A 161 -3.20 5.21 -6.93
N TYR A 162 -1.98 5.03 -6.51
CA TYR A 162 -0.79 5.32 -7.32
C TYR A 162 0.08 4.08 -7.42
N MET A 163 0.42 3.66 -8.63
CA MET A 163 1.38 2.60 -8.87
C MET A 163 2.79 3.17 -8.87
N TYR A 164 3.65 2.55 -8.10
CA TYR A 164 5.07 2.88 -8.00
C TYR A 164 5.95 1.69 -8.34
N THR A 165 7.15 2.00 -8.75
CA THR A 165 8.31 1.11 -8.76
C THR A 165 9.51 1.84 -8.16
N TYR A 166 10.70 1.26 -8.29
CA TYR A 166 11.94 1.91 -7.91
C TYR A 166 12.90 1.99 -9.12
N ASP A 167 13.61 3.11 -9.22
CA ASP A 167 14.87 3.20 -9.94
C ASP A 167 15.99 2.94 -8.94
N ASN A 168 16.50 1.71 -8.92
CA ASN A 168 17.37 1.16 -7.86
C ASN A 168 16.67 1.25 -6.48
N GLN A 169 16.87 2.31 -5.72
CA GLN A 169 16.21 2.55 -4.42
C GLN A 169 15.34 3.82 -4.39
N THR A 170 15.24 4.54 -5.48
CA THR A 170 14.44 5.77 -5.58
C THR A 170 13.03 5.43 -6.04
N PRO A 171 11.97 5.75 -5.27
CA PRO A 171 10.60 5.58 -5.71
C PRO A 171 10.29 6.37 -6.98
N VAL A 172 9.60 5.76 -7.92
CA VAL A 172 9.15 6.38 -9.18
C VAL A 172 7.68 6.05 -9.39
N MET A 173 6.85 7.07 -9.51
CA MET A 173 5.43 6.89 -9.84
C MET A 173 5.28 6.51 -11.31
N LEU A 174 4.49 5.49 -11.57
CA LEU A 174 4.19 5.03 -12.93
C LEU A 174 2.83 5.49 -13.42
N GLU A 175 1.81 5.38 -12.58
CA GLU A 175 0.43 5.63 -12.97
C GLU A 175 -0.45 5.97 -11.76
N GLN A 176 -1.44 6.83 -11.99
CA GLN A 176 -2.52 7.11 -11.05
C GLN A 176 -3.79 6.38 -11.51
N PHE A 177 -4.44 5.71 -10.58
CA PHE A 177 -5.75 5.09 -10.77
C PHE A 177 -6.79 5.88 -10.00
N ALA A 178 -7.90 6.25 -10.65
CA ALA A 178 -9.06 6.79 -9.97
C ALA A 178 -9.80 5.65 -9.25
N GLY A 179 -10.17 5.87 -8.00
CA GLY A 179 -11.00 4.95 -7.22
C GLY A 179 -12.50 5.15 -7.51
#